data_3dba933ffd371072f645914494ab7a51
#
_entry.id   3dba933ffd371072f645914494ab7a51
#
_cell.length_a   1.000
_cell.length_b   1.000
_cell.length_c   1.000
_cell.angle_alpha   90.00
_cell.angle_beta   90.00
_cell.angle_gamma   90.00
#
_symmetry.space_group_name_H-M   'P 1'
#
loop_
_entity.id
_entity.type
_entity.pdbx_description
1 polymer ?
#
loop_
_entity_poly.entity_id
_entity_poly.type
_entity_poly.pdbx_seq_one_letter_code
_entity_poly.pdbx_strand_id
1 'polypeptide(L)'
;MKRFLMTLAFLLPLNTSALTPGEVQAIVQQAQESVQTLPQTQEEDIAIAVAVSLSMPRASLLKLGQDARDAGLALSFRGVGKEVPQDCRGKSKSVLERYGKGLIARHMEDFKFLTDAGANVQIDPVLFARHNITDVPRVMVVPVCRSACERTQAILVARGDVSLRYALEALFKEGSEKLRVNPNSQELQKALKLIEDALARLGDRS
;
A
#
# COMPACT_ATOMS: atom_id res chain seq x y z
N MET A 1 4.59 -9.96 67.59
CA MET A 1 3.59 -10.25 66.56
C MET A 1 4.34 -10.81 65.34
N LYS A 2 4.31 -12.14 65.18
CA LYS A 2 5.01 -12.87 64.09
C LYS A 2 4.07 -12.99 62.90
N ARG A 3 4.41 -12.40 61.74
CA ARG A 3 3.70 -12.59 60.47
C ARG A 3 4.35 -13.75 59.69
N PHE A 4 3.62 -14.83 59.58
CA PHE A 4 3.93 -15.99 58.72
C PHE A 4 3.65 -15.61 57.28
N LEU A 5 4.65 -15.60 56.44
CA LEU A 5 4.53 -15.52 54.99
C LEU A 5 4.53 -16.96 54.45
N MET A 6 3.36 -17.41 53.99
CA MET A 6 3.16 -18.71 53.41
C MET A 6 3.34 -18.57 51.89
N THR A 7 4.49 -18.99 51.37
CA THR A 7 4.82 -19.01 49.94
C THR A 7 4.19 -20.27 49.33
N LEU A 8 3.08 -20.12 48.61
CA LEU A 8 2.44 -21.18 47.85
C LEU A 8 3.13 -21.30 46.50
N ALA A 9 4.03 -22.29 46.33
CA ALA A 9 4.64 -22.63 45.09
C ALA A 9 3.64 -23.47 44.24
N PHE A 10 3.08 -22.85 43.19
CA PHE A 10 2.23 -23.52 42.21
C PHE A 10 3.14 -24.21 41.17
N LEU A 11 3.41 -25.49 41.41
CA LEU A 11 4.03 -26.39 40.42
C LEU A 11 2.96 -26.80 39.39
N LEU A 12 2.87 -26.08 38.27
CA LEU A 12 2.11 -26.55 37.11
C LEU A 12 2.94 -27.59 36.37
N PRO A 13 2.43 -28.81 36.14
CA PRO A 13 3.09 -29.77 35.27
C PRO A 13 3.01 -29.29 33.83
N LEU A 14 4.14 -28.96 33.24
CA LEU A 14 4.29 -28.76 31.79
C LEU A 14 4.13 -30.14 31.12
N ASN A 15 2.89 -30.53 30.80
CA ASN A 15 2.62 -31.63 29.90
C ASN A 15 3.00 -31.22 28.47
N THR A 16 4.24 -31.37 28.09
CA THR A 16 4.68 -31.36 26.68
C THR A 16 4.31 -32.68 26.04
N SER A 17 3.02 -32.88 25.75
CA SER A 17 2.57 -33.95 24.87
C SER A 17 3.01 -33.59 23.46
N ALA A 18 4.01 -34.29 22.95
CA ALA A 18 4.36 -34.18 21.54
C ALA A 18 3.13 -34.61 20.71
N LEU A 19 2.68 -33.73 19.80
CA LEU A 19 1.59 -34.03 18.90
C LEU A 19 1.89 -35.31 18.11
N THR A 20 0.94 -36.22 18.10
CA THR A 20 1.10 -37.43 17.29
C THR A 20 0.97 -37.11 15.80
N PRO A 21 1.60 -37.91 14.91
CA PRO A 21 1.49 -37.69 13.46
C PRO A 21 0.03 -37.61 12.96
N GLY A 22 -0.89 -38.29 13.61
CA GLY A 22 -2.33 -38.24 13.30
C GLY A 22 -2.99 -36.92 13.67
N GLU A 23 -2.61 -36.31 14.81
CA GLU A 23 -3.11 -34.99 15.22
C GLU A 23 -2.61 -33.87 14.31
N VAL A 24 -1.36 -33.97 13.87
CA VAL A 24 -0.79 -33.02 12.89
C VAL A 24 -1.54 -33.12 11.55
N GLN A 25 -1.83 -34.33 11.07
CA GLN A 25 -2.61 -34.53 9.85
C GLN A 25 -4.05 -34.00 9.99
N ALA A 26 -4.70 -34.21 11.12
CA ALA A 26 -6.05 -33.70 11.36
C ALA A 26 -6.08 -32.15 11.37
N ILE A 27 -5.09 -31.49 11.99
CA ILE A 27 -4.96 -30.03 11.98
C ILE A 27 -4.71 -29.50 10.57
N VAL A 28 -3.86 -30.15 9.77
CA VAL A 28 -3.59 -29.77 8.38
C VAL A 28 -4.84 -29.92 7.51
N GLN A 29 -5.59 -31.01 7.69
CA GLN A 29 -6.83 -31.26 6.97
C GLN A 29 -7.92 -30.25 7.32
N GLN A 30 -8.08 -29.93 8.61
CA GLN A 30 -9.02 -28.93 9.10
C GLN A 30 -8.62 -27.51 8.61
N ALA A 31 -7.33 -27.18 8.54
CA ALA A 31 -6.84 -25.94 7.97
C ALA A 31 -7.12 -25.86 6.46
N GLN A 32 -6.93 -26.94 5.72
CA GLN A 32 -7.25 -27.01 4.28
C GLN A 32 -8.74 -26.87 4.00
N GLU A 33 -9.61 -27.52 4.78
CA GLU A 33 -11.06 -27.36 4.66
C GLU A 33 -11.51 -25.94 5.01
N SER A 34 -10.90 -25.32 6.04
CA SER A 34 -11.19 -23.93 6.42
C SER A 34 -10.79 -22.92 5.33
N VAL A 35 -9.72 -23.19 4.57
CA VAL A 35 -9.29 -22.35 3.44
C VAL A 35 -10.21 -22.53 2.23
N GLN A 36 -10.76 -23.72 2.00
CA GLN A 36 -11.68 -23.98 0.89
C GLN A 36 -13.10 -23.44 1.11
N THR A 37 -13.51 -23.23 2.37
CA THR A 37 -14.83 -22.67 2.72
C THR A 37 -14.88 -21.15 2.82
N LEU A 38 -13.74 -20.46 2.69
CA LEU A 38 -13.75 -19.00 2.55
C LEU A 38 -14.39 -18.68 1.19
N PRO A 39 -15.50 -17.93 1.15
CA PRO A 39 -16.09 -17.51 -0.11
C PRO A 39 -15.01 -16.73 -0.88
N GLN A 40 -14.50 -17.32 -1.96
CA GLN A 40 -13.63 -16.64 -2.92
C GLN A 40 -14.47 -15.68 -3.78
N THR A 41 -15.25 -14.83 -3.16
CA THR A 41 -15.68 -13.59 -3.78
C THR A 41 -14.40 -12.73 -3.80
N GLN A 42 -13.61 -12.90 -4.83
CA GLN A 42 -12.57 -11.94 -5.20
C GLN A 42 -13.31 -10.65 -5.60
N GLU A 43 -13.84 -9.94 -4.61
CA GLU A 43 -14.11 -8.53 -4.83
C GLU A 43 -12.73 -7.91 -5.09
N GLU A 44 -12.46 -7.63 -6.35
CA GLU A 44 -11.28 -6.86 -6.71
C GLU A 44 -11.40 -5.52 -6.00
N ASP A 45 -10.70 -5.39 -4.88
CA ASP A 45 -10.55 -4.12 -4.18
C ASP A 45 -9.86 -3.16 -5.16
N ILE A 46 -10.31 -1.94 -5.20
CA ILE A 46 -9.67 -0.89 -5.99
C ILE A 46 -9.14 0.21 -5.07
N ALA A 47 -8.08 0.88 -5.48
CA ALA A 47 -7.49 1.96 -4.72
C ALA A 47 -7.06 3.12 -5.62
N ILE A 48 -6.99 4.31 -5.03
CA ILE A 48 -6.37 5.47 -5.68
C ILE A 48 -4.89 5.47 -5.30
N ALA A 49 -4.02 5.41 -6.29
CA ALA A 49 -2.57 5.48 -6.14
C ALA A 49 -2.06 6.83 -6.64
N VAL A 50 -1.21 7.50 -5.84
CA VAL A 50 -0.55 8.76 -6.19
C VAL A 50 0.94 8.48 -6.32
N ALA A 51 1.39 8.26 -7.55
CA ALA A 51 2.78 7.94 -7.86
C ALA A 51 3.61 9.21 -8.02
N VAL A 52 4.71 9.31 -7.26
CA VAL A 52 5.59 10.47 -7.19
C VAL A 52 7.07 10.08 -7.13
N SER A 53 7.96 11.05 -7.24
CA SER A 53 9.41 10.85 -7.14
C SER A 53 10.06 11.97 -6.32
N LEU A 54 11.11 11.65 -5.58
CA LEU A 54 11.96 12.65 -4.92
C LEU A 54 12.68 13.61 -5.88
N SER A 55 12.68 13.30 -7.19
CA SER A 55 13.20 14.22 -8.23
C SER A 55 12.26 15.40 -8.53
N MET A 56 11.02 15.34 -8.09
CA MET A 56 10.06 16.45 -8.24
C MET A 56 10.46 17.64 -7.35
N PRO A 57 10.05 18.87 -7.72
CA PRO A 57 10.27 20.04 -6.87
C PRO A 57 9.68 19.82 -5.47
N ARG A 58 10.46 20.18 -4.44
CA ARG A 58 10.07 19.98 -3.04
C ARG A 58 8.73 20.65 -2.69
N ALA A 59 8.50 21.84 -3.24
CA ALA A 59 7.25 22.58 -3.04
C ALA A 59 6.04 21.82 -3.62
N SER A 60 6.17 21.24 -4.83
CA SER A 60 5.12 20.43 -5.45
C SER A 60 4.86 19.17 -4.63
N LEU A 61 5.92 18.49 -4.17
CA LEU A 61 5.78 17.30 -3.30
C LEU A 61 5.10 17.61 -1.97
N LEU A 62 5.44 18.75 -1.33
CA LEU A 62 4.80 19.16 -0.08
C LEU A 62 3.32 19.44 -0.27
N LYS A 63 2.98 20.21 -1.31
CA LYS A 63 1.58 20.51 -1.61
C LYS A 63 0.79 19.24 -1.91
N LEU A 64 1.32 18.38 -2.77
CA LEU A 64 0.69 17.13 -3.13
C LEU A 64 0.57 16.20 -1.92
N GLY A 65 1.56 16.18 -1.01
CA GLY A 65 1.53 15.42 0.23
C GLY A 65 0.45 15.90 1.20
N GLN A 66 0.27 17.21 1.32
CA GLN A 66 -0.80 17.80 2.13
C GLN A 66 -2.18 17.47 1.55
N ASP A 67 -2.35 17.67 0.24
CA ASP A 67 -3.59 17.33 -0.45
C ASP A 67 -3.91 15.82 -0.32
N ALA A 68 -2.90 14.94 -0.49
CA ALA A 68 -3.06 13.49 -0.35
C ALA A 68 -3.47 13.10 1.08
N ARG A 69 -2.82 13.67 2.10
CA ARG A 69 -3.21 13.47 3.51
C ARG A 69 -4.67 13.85 3.74
N ASP A 70 -5.07 15.01 3.25
CA ASP A 70 -6.42 15.54 3.45
C ASP A 70 -7.47 14.70 2.71
N ALA A 71 -7.10 14.13 1.56
CA ALA A 71 -7.90 13.14 0.83
C ALA A 71 -7.87 11.72 1.47
N GLY A 72 -7.03 11.48 2.47
CA GLY A 72 -6.84 10.14 3.07
C GLY A 72 -6.04 9.19 2.17
N LEU A 73 -5.20 9.73 1.27
CA LEU A 73 -4.37 8.99 0.33
C LEU A 73 -2.90 8.95 0.78
N ALA A 74 -2.12 8.01 0.20
CA ALA A 74 -0.69 7.94 0.39
C ALA A 74 0.07 8.31 -0.89
N LEU A 75 1.24 8.94 -0.73
CA LEU A 75 2.19 9.15 -1.81
C LEU A 75 3.02 7.87 -2.01
N SER A 76 2.99 7.31 -3.22
CA SER A 76 3.71 6.10 -3.59
C SER A 76 5.01 6.46 -4.31
N PHE A 77 6.13 5.96 -3.79
CA PHE A 77 7.46 6.14 -4.37
C PHE A 77 7.98 4.81 -4.92
N ARG A 78 8.73 4.85 -6.03
CA ARG A 78 9.37 3.66 -6.60
C ARG A 78 10.43 3.06 -5.66
N GLY A 79 11.09 3.89 -4.86
CA GLY A 79 12.19 3.49 -4.00
C GLY A 79 12.74 4.67 -3.19
N VAL A 80 13.80 4.40 -2.44
CA VAL A 80 14.38 5.30 -1.43
C VAL A 80 15.61 6.08 -1.91
N GLY A 81 15.87 6.23 -3.19
CA GLY A 81 17.07 6.96 -3.63
C GLY A 81 17.06 7.31 -5.09
N LYS A 82 17.87 8.34 -5.44
CA LYS A 82 18.00 8.81 -6.81
C LYS A 82 18.76 7.82 -7.70
N GLU A 83 19.68 7.03 -7.14
CA GLU A 83 20.48 6.05 -7.89
C GLU A 83 20.85 4.85 -7.02
N VAL A 84 20.64 3.65 -7.54
CA VAL A 84 21.35 2.46 -7.06
C VAL A 84 22.77 2.58 -7.60
N PRO A 85 23.82 2.59 -6.73
CA PRO A 85 25.20 2.61 -7.21
C PRO A 85 25.40 1.55 -8.29
N GLN A 86 26.08 1.92 -9.40
CA GLN A 86 26.24 1.01 -10.55
C GLN A 86 26.94 -0.30 -10.18
N ASP A 87 27.78 -0.28 -9.15
CA ASP A 87 28.46 -1.44 -8.57
C ASP A 87 27.50 -2.42 -7.87
N CYS A 88 26.27 -2.01 -7.56
CA CYS A 88 25.24 -2.88 -6.97
C CYS A 88 24.35 -3.57 -8.02
N ARG A 89 24.43 -3.20 -9.30
CA ARG A 89 23.69 -3.88 -10.37
C ARG A 89 24.24 -5.28 -10.58
N GLY A 90 23.43 -6.30 -10.28
CA GLY A 90 23.79 -7.71 -10.50
C GLY A 90 24.46 -8.43 -9.33
N LYS A 91 24.66 -7.78 -8.18
CA LYS A 91 25.19 -8.46 -6.98
C LYS A 91 24.06 -9.05 -6.13
N SER A 92 24.29 -10.28 -5.69
CA SER A 92 23.33 -11.12 -4.98
C SER A 92 22.84 -10.56 -3.63
N LYS A 93 21.85 -11.22 -3.01
CA LYS A 93 21.21 -10.90 -1.71
C LYS A 93 22.16 -10.39 -0.61
N SER A 94 23.43 -10.80 -0.60
CA SER A 94 24.43 -10.38 0.40
C SER A 94 24.75 -8.88 0.37
N VAL A 95 24.54 -8.21 -0.76
CA VAL A 95 24.73 -6.75 -0.89
C VAL A 95 23.55 -6.01 -0.28
N LEU A 96 22.34 -6.52 -0.48
CA LEU A 96 21.14 -5.96 0.15
C LEU A 96 21.20 -6.06 1.68
N GLU A 97 21.75 -7.16 2.23
CA GLU A 97 21.93 -7.32 3.67
C GLU A 97 23.00 -6.37 4.23
N ARG A 98 24.09 -6.16 3.49
CA ARG A 98 25.22 -5.33 3.93
C ARG A 98 24.92 -3.82 3.85
N TYR A 99 24.18 -3.38 2.84
CA TYR A 99 23.81 -1.97 2.62
C TYR A 99 22.39 -1.64 3.08
N GLY A 100 21.51 -2.63 3.22
CA GLY A 100 20.09 -2.43 3.43
C GLY A 100 19.73 -1.60 4.65
N LYS A 101 20.32 -1.92 5.81
CA LYS A 101 19.99 -1.19 7.06
C LYS A 101 20.52 0.25 7.07
N GLY A 102 21.73 0.48 6.56
CA GLY A 102 22.32 1.82 6.51
C GLY A 102 21.76 2.67 5.36
N LEU A 103 21.45 2.08 4.21
CA LEU A 103 20.91 2.78 3.05
C LEU A 103 19.46 3.23 3.31
N ILE A 104 18.63 2.37 3.87
CA ILE A 104 17.23 2.70 4.22
C ILE A 104 17.21 3.84 5.26
N ALA A 105 18.04 3.76 6.30
CA ALA A 105 18.06 4.80 7.33
C ALA A 105 18.47 6.17 6.79
N ARG A 106 19.49 6.23 5.93
CA ARG A 106 19.95 7.50 5.29
C ARG A 106 18.91 8.07 4.35
N HIS A 107 18.19 7.24 3.61
CA HIS A 107 17.19 7.70 2.66
C HIS A 107 15.83 8.00 3.29
N MET A 108 15.56 7.52 4.50
CA MET A 108 14.36 7.94 5.24
C MET A 108 14.39 9.42 5.60
N GLU A 109 15.58 10.03 5.76
CA GLU A 109 15.72 11.47 5.96
C GLU A 109 15.22 12.27 4.74
N ASP A 110 15.35 11.71 3.52
CA ASP A 110 14.86 12.35 2.29
C ASP A 110 13.33 12.49 2.28
N PHE A 111 12.60 11.69 3.05
CA PHE A 111 11.14 11.76 3.20
C PHE A 111 10.70 12.56 4.42
N LYS A 112 11.63 12.92 5.31
CA LYS A 112 11.30 13.57 6.59
C LYS A 112 10.42 14.81 6.42
N PHE A 113 10.70 15.63 5.42
CA PHE A 113 9.92 16.84 5.16
C PHE A 113 8.46 16.57 4.78
N LEU A 114 8.17 15.41 4.18
CA LEU A 114 6.80 14.97 3.86
C LEU A 114 6.10 14.42 5.11
N THR A 115 6.79 13.59 5.86
CA THR A 115 6.23 13.01 7.09
C THR A 115 6.05 14.07 8.18
N ASP A 116 6.94 15.06 8.29
CA ASP A 116 6.79 16.22 9.18
C ASP A 116 5.57 17.08 8.79
N ALA A 117 5.23 17.14 7.49
CA ALA A 117 4.02 17.77 6.99
C ALA A 117 2.76 16.90 7.16
N GLY A 118 2.90 15.71 7.75
CA GLY A 118 1.82 14.75 8.00
C GLY A 118 1.39 13.95 6.77
N ALA A 119 2.17 13.97 5.68
CA ALA A 119 1.86 13.17 4.50
C ALA A 119 2.11 11.67 4.77
N ASN A 120 1.21 10.82 4.28
CA ASN A 120 1.41 9.39 4.26
C ASN A 120 2.33 9.03 3.09
N VAL A 121 3.44 8.37 3.39
CA VAL A 121 4.45 7.96 2.40
C VAL A 121 4.55 6.45 2.38
N GLN A 122 4.51 5.86 1.20
CA GLN A 122 4.74 4.43 0.99
C GLN A 122 5.76 4.20 -0.13
N ILE A 123 6.55 3.14 0.00
CA ILE A 123 7.49 2.70 -1.02
C ILE A 123 6.89 1.47 -1.68
N ASP A 124 6.48 1.61 -2.93
CA ASP A 124 5.81 0.56 -3.68
C ASP A 124 6.42 0.37 -5.09
N PRO A 125 7.58 -0.29 -5.18
CA PRO A 125 8.22 -0.57 -6.47
C PRO A 125 7.34 -1.48 -7.36
N VAL A 126 6.47 -2.30 -6.76
CA VAL A 126 5.59 -3.21 -7.49
C VAL A 126 4.53 -2.44 -8.26
N LEU A 127 3.93 -1.40 -7.66
CA LEU A 127 3.01 -0.49 -8.33
C LEU A 127 3.64 0.11 -9.60
N PHE A 128 4.88 0.63 -9.47
CA PHE A 128 5.59 1.24 -10.58
C PHE A 128 5.91 0.24 -11.71
N ALA A 129 6.35 -0.97 -11.36
CA ALA A 129 6.65 -2.02 -12.34
C ALA A 129 5.38 -2.52 -13.03
N ARG A 130 4.32 -2.80 -12.26
CA ARG A 130 3.05 -3.35 -12.75
C ARG A 130 2.34 -2.42 -13.72
N HIS A 131 2.30 -1.12 -13.42
CA HIS A 131 1.62 -0.13 -14.25
C HIS A 131 2.55 0.63 -15.19
N ASN A 132 3.81 0.15 -15.36
CA ASN A 132 4.83 0.76 -16.20
C ASN A 132 4.91 2.29 -16.01
N ILE A 133 5.06 2.73 -14.74
CA ILE A 133 5.11 4.14 -14.41
C ILE A 133 6.51 4.67 -14.72
N THR A 134 6.64 5.47 -15.77
CA THR A 134 7.89 6.09 -16.23
C THR A 134 7.93 7.58 -15.96
N ASP A 135 6.79 8.21 -15.84
CA ASP A 135 6.57 9.65 -15.63
C ASP A 135 5.76 9.88 -14.35
N VAL A 136 6.08 10.94 -13.63
CA VAL A 136 5.43 11.38 -12.38
C VAL A 136 5.30 12.90 -12.36
N PRO A 137 4.28 13.46 -11.66
CA PRO A 137 3.26 12.79 -10.87
C PRO A 137 2.19 12.07 -11.72
N ARG A 138 1.65 10.98 -11.17
CA ARG A 138 0.57 10.24 -11.80
C ARG A 138 -0.45 9.82 -10.73
N VAL A 139 -1.70 10.17 -10.94
CA VAL A 139 -2.82 9.75 -10.10
C VAL A 139 -3.62 8.69 -10.86
N MET A 140 -3.85 7.55 -10.24
CA MET A 140 -4.45 6.40 -10.91
C MET A 140 -5.46 5.72 -10.00
N VAL A 141 -6.50 5.15 -10.61
CA VAL A 141 -7.34 4.13 -9.96
C VAL A 141 -6.87 2.76 -10.44
N VAL A 142 -6.46 1.93 -9.49
CA VAL A 142 -5.84 0.63 -9.77
C VAL A 142 -6.52 -0.49 -9.00
N PRO A 143 -6.59 -1.71 -9.55
CA PRO A 143 -7.01 -2.87 -8.79
C PRO A 143 -5.97 -3.21 -7.72
N VAL A 144 -6.43 -3.49 -6.49
CA VAL A 144 -5.59 -3.96 -5.38
C VAL A 144 -5.46 -5.47 -5.49
N CYS A 145 -4.25 -5.92 -5.75
CA CYS A 145 -3.97 -7.32 -5.92
C CYS A 145 -3.34 -7.91 -4.66
N ARG A 146 -4.04 -8.81 -4.00
CA ARG A 146 -3.52 -9.57 -2.83
C ARG A 146 -2.78 -10.85 -3.24
N SER A 147 -2.98 -11.33 -4.46
CA SER A 147 -2.33 -12.51 -5.04
C SER A 147 -1.95 -12.23 -6.50
N ALA A 148 -1.58 -13.24 -7.29
CA ALA A 148 -1.24 -13.06 -8.69
C ALA A 148 -2.41 -12.45 -9.47
N CYS A 149 -2.32 -11.16 -9.77
CA CYS A 149 -3.32 -10.47 -10.61
C CYS A 149 -2.95 -10.59 -12.06
N GLU A 150 -3.91 -11.01 -12.86
CA GLU A 150 -3.79 -10.99 -14.33
C GLU A 150 -3.90 -9.57 -14.90
N ARG A 151 -4.60 -8.65 -14.20
CA ARG A 151 -4.77 -7.27 -14.65
C ARG A 151 -3.56 -6.40 -14.27
N THR A 152 -2.92 -5.87 -15.30
CA THR A 152 -1.78 -4.95 -15.16
C THR A 152 -2.14 -3.50 -15.51
N GLN A 153 -3.36 -3.25 -16.00
CA GLN A 153 -3.76 -1.91 -16.43
C GLN A 153 -4.54 -1.17 -15.33
N ALA A 154 -4.21 0.12 -15.17
CA ALA A 154 -5.01 1.02 -14.36
C ALA A 154 -6.39 1.26 -15.01
N ILE A 155 -7.42 1.42 -14.18
CA ILE A 155 -8.81 1.66 -14.62
C ILE A 155 -8.93 3.08 -15.19
N LEU A 156 -8.36 4.05 -14.46
CA LEU A 156 -8.31 5.48 -14.79
C LEU A 156 -6.92 6.02 -14.50
N VAL A 157 -6.44 6.97 -15.32
CA VAL A 157 -5.08 7.56 -15.17
C VAL A 157 -5.11 9.06 -15.49
N ALA A 158 -4.70 9.87 -14.52
CA ALA A 158 -4.38 11.28 -14.73
C ALA A 158 -2.87 11.50 -14.63
N ARG A 159 -2.31 12.29 -15.52
CA ARG A 159 -0.87 12.56 -15.62
C ARG A 159 -0.61 14.07 -15.63
N GLY A 160 0.55 14.47 -15.18
CA GLY A 160 1.03 15.85 -15.24
C GLY A 160 1.10 16.51 -13.87
N ASP A 161 1.86 17.61 -13.81
CA ASP A 161 2.05 18.41 -12.59
C ASP A 161 0.86 19.33 -12.35
N VAL A 162 -0.24 18.72 -11.89
CA VAL A 162 -1.50 19.39 -11.56
C VAL A 162 -1.84 19.15 -10.08
N SER A 163 -2.74 19.97 -9.51
CA SER A 163 -3.21 19.73 -8.15
C SER A 163 -3.92 18.38 -8.05
N LEU A 164 -3.86 17.75 -6.86
CA LEU A 164 -4.54 16.47 -6.63
C LEU A 164 -6.05 16.59 -6.89
N ARG A 165 -6.69 17.70 -6.48
CA ARG A 165 -8.10 17.98 -6.75
C ARG A 165 -8.38 17.91 -8.26
N TYR A 166 -7.62 18.66 -9.07
CA TYR A 166 -7.81 18.68 -10.52
C TYR A 166 -7.63 17.28 -11.15
N ALA A 167 -6.61 16.53 -10.70
CA ALA A 167 -6.41 15.18 -11.16
C ALA A 167 -7.59 14.25 -10.83
N LEU A 168 -8.13 14.34 -9.61
CA LEU A 168 -9.30 13.55 -9.20
C LEU A 168 -10.56 13.95 -9.97
N GLU A 169 -10.79 15.26 -10.19
CA GLU A 169 -11.91 15.76 -11.01
C GLU A 169 -11.82 15.27 -12.47
N ALA A 170 -10.60 15.25 -13.04
CA ALA A 170 -10.38 14.71 -14.38
C ALA A 170 -10.68 13.21 -14.44
N LEU A 171 -10.22 12.42 -13.44
CA LEU A 171 -10.54 11.00 -13.34
C LEU A 171 -12.04 10.75 -13.16
N PHE A 172 -12.71 11.56 -12.36
CA PHE A 172 -14.16 11.46 -12.15
C PHE A 172 -14.93 11.70 -13.46
N LYS A 173 -14.53 12.73 -14.20
CA LYS A 173 -15.13 13.02 -15.52
C LYS A 173 -14.92 11.87 -16.49
N GLU A 174 -13.66 11.40 -16.65
CA GLU A 174 -13.35 10.28 -17.55
C GLU A 174 -14.10 9.00 -17.15
N GLY A 175 -14.13 8.68 -15.85
CA GLY A 175 -14.85 7.52 -15.34
C GLY A 175 -16.36 7.61 -15.57
N SER A 176 -16.94 8.80 -15.41
CA SER A 176 -18.37 9.05 -15.68
C SER A 176 -18.72 8.88 -17.16
N GLU A 177 -17.84 9.33 -18.06
CA GLU A 177 -18.00 9.13 -19.51
C GLU A 177 -17.93 7.65 -19.88
N LYS A 178 -16.95 6.90 -19.33
CA LYS A 178 -16.82 5.45 -19.51
C LYS A 178 -18.04 4.69 -18.95
N LEU A 179 -18.57 5.12 -17.80
CA LEU A 179 -19.74 4.49 -17.20
C LEU A 179 -21.02 4.70 -18.03
N ARG A 180 -21.15 5.82 -18.75
CA ARG A 180 -22.27 6.04 -19.71
C ARG A 180 -22.25 5.01 -20.84
N VAL A 181 -21.04 4.59 -21.27
CA VAL A 181 -20.89 3.58 -22.32
C VAL A 181 -21.09 2.17 -21.76
N ASN A 182 -20.67 1.92 -20.52
CA ASN A 182 -20.81 0.63 -19.85
C ASN A 182 -21.45 0.79 -18.46
N PRO A 183 -22.77 1.00 -18.38
CA PRO A 183 -23.47 1.34 -17.12
C PRO A 183 -23.43 0.23 -16.05
N ASN A 184 -23.17 -1.02 -16.45
CA ASN A 184 -23.12 -2.17 -15.58
C ASN A 184 -21.72 -2.46 -15.01
N SER A 185 -20.73 -1.62 -15.30
CA SER A 185 -19.38 -1.79 -14.78
C SER A 185 -19.31 -1.48 -13.28
N GLN A 186 -19.33 -2.51 -12.44
CA GLN A 186 -19.18 -2.37 -10.98
C GLN A 186 -17.84 -1.74 -10.61
N GLU A 187 -16.79 -2.04 -11.36
CA GLU A 187 -15.45 -1.51 -11.17
C GLU A 187 -15.42 0.01 -11.34
N LEU A 188 -16.04 0.54 -12.41
CA LEU A 188 -16.17 1.99 -12.62
C LEU A 188 -17.04 2.67 -11.57
N GLN A 189 -18.12 2.03 -11.14
CA GLN A 189 -18.98 2.56 -10.07
C GLN A 189 -18.22 2.67 -8.75
N LYS A 190 -17.46 1.63 -8.38
CA LYS A 190 -16.58 1.65 -7.20
C LYS A 190 -15.49 2.72 -7.33
N ALA A 191 -14.87 2.85 -8.51
CA ALA A 191 -13.85 3.85 -8.79
C ALA A 191 -14.38 5.28 -8.60
N LEU A 192 -15.55 5.59 -9.17
CA LEU A 192 -16.17 6.89 -9.05
C LEU A 192 -16.52 7.24 -7.60
N LYS A 193 -17.05 6.28 -6.85
CA LYS A 193 -17.32 6.46 -5.42
C LYS A 193 -16.06 6.78 -4.62
N LEU A 194 -14.95 6.06 -4.85
CA LEU A 194 -13.68 6.35 -4.19
C LEU A 194 -13.14 7.74 -4.50
N ILE A 195 -13.28 8.18 -5.77
CA ILE A 195 -12.85 9.51 -6.19
C ILE A 195 -13.73 10.58 -5.54
N GLU A 196 -15.04 10.38 -5.51
CA GLU A 196 -15.99 11.28 -4.86
C GLU A 196 -15.72 11.44 -3.37
N ASP A 197 -15.46 10.32 -2.66
CA ASP A 197 -15.09 10.32 -1.24
C ASP A 197 -13.77 11.08 -1.00
N ALA A 198 -12.80 10.95 -1.88
CA ALA A 198 -11.52 11.67 -1.80
C ALA A 198 -11.70 13.18 -2.07
N LEU A 199 -12.52 13.55 -3.05
CA LEU A 199 -12.85 14.94 -3.36
C LEU A 199 -13.64 15.62 -2.23
N ALA A 200 -14.60 14.91 -1.62
CA ALA A 200 -15.34 15.41 -0.48
C ALA A 200 -14.42 15.78 0.69
N ARG A 201 -13.48 14.90 1.03
CA ARG A 201 -12.48 15.15 2.09
C ARG A 201 -11.59 16.37 1.78
N LEU A 202 -11.24 16.60 0.50
CA LEU A 202 -10.50 17.80 0.06
C LEU A 202 -11.36 19.07 0.14
N GLY A 203 -12.69 18.96 0.05
CA GLY A 203 -13.63 20.09 0.07
C GLY A 203 -13.92 20.61 1.47
N ASP A 204 -13.93 19.75 2.48
CA ASP A 204 -14.33 20.10 3.85
C ASP A 204 -13.32 21.01 4.58
N ARG A 205 -12.13 21.27 4.00
CA ARG A 205 -11.05 22.06 4.62
C ARG A 205 -10.61 23.31 3.86
N SER A 206 -11.38 23.72 2.85
CA SER A 206 -11.12 24.96 2.08
C SER A 206 -11.81 26.18 2.66
#